data_0dce9cdee3ffeee4037f3c6af8decb55
#
_entry.id   0dce9cdee3ffeee4037f3c6af8decb55
#
_cell.length_a   1.000
_cell.length_b   1.000
_cell.length_c   1.000
_cell.angle_alpha   90.00
_cell.angle_beta   90.00
_cell.angle_gamma   90.00
#
_symmetry.space_group_name_H-M   'P 1'
#
loop_
_entity.id
_entity.type
_entity.pdbx_description
1 polymer ?
#
loop_
_entity_poly.entity_id
_entity_poly.type
_entity_poly.pdbx_seq_one_letter_code
_entity_poly.pdbx_strand_id
1 'polypeptide(L)'
;MKTLLLAVVLGGLTLHAQVDPLEGVWQGYDGEWVHVSRQLVALAEAIPAEKFAWRPAPGVRSTSEVIMHIALANFFLLSVTGPKMPADMSSAGLEKTVTAKPEVIRWLQRSLDAVKSAHAGIKPGDLKRAVQIEKRTATVDGMYLRIIVHANEHMGQLVAYARMNGIVPPWSEGGAK
;
A
#
# COMPACT_ATOMS: atom_id res chain seq x y z
N MET A 1 -26.47 52.49 -29.85
CA MET A 1 -26.60 51.10 -29.35
C MET A 1 -25.22 50.56 -29.09
N LYS A 2 -24.82 50.45 -27.80
CA LYS A 2 -23.50 49.91 -27.37
C LYS A 2 -23.78 48.50 -26.82
N THR A 3 -23.34 47.48 -27.54
CA THR A 3 -23.46 46.08 -27.13
C THR A 3 -22.34 45.73 -26.12
N LEU A 4 -22.70 45.45 -24.90
CA LEU A 4 -21.81 45.04 -23.82
C LEU A 4 -21.63 43.54 -23.93
N LEU A 5 -20.43 43.05 -24.26
CA LEU A 5 -20.05 41.61 -24.21
C LEU A 5 -19.64 41.28 -22.80
N LEU A 6 -20.44 40.45 -22.14
CA LEU A 6 -20.12 39.90 -20.81
C LEU A 6 -19.31 38.64 -21.02
N ALA A 7 -18.01 38.69 -20.71
CA ALA A 7 -17.12 37.52 -20.68
C ALA A 7 -17.30 36.79 -19.35
N VAL A 8 -17.92 35.60 -19.37
CA VAL A 8 -18.00 34.70 -18.23
C VAL A 8 -16.70 33.90 -18.16
N VAL A 9 -15.87 34.24 -17.21
CA VAL A 9 -14.69 33.45 -16.87
C VAL A 9 -15.15 32.30 -15.96
N LEU A 10 -15.29 31.11 -16.51
CA LEU A 10 -15.44 29.87 -15.73
C LEU A 10 -14.07 29.50 -15.10
N GLY A 11 -13.85 29.98 -13.88
CA GLY A 11 -12.74 29.51 -13.04
C GLY A 11 -13.03 28.08 -12.62
N GLY A 12 -12.36 27.10 -13.24
CA GLY A 12 -12.37 25.73 -12.79
C GLY A 12 -11.71 25.63 -11.41
N LEU A 13 -12.50 25.54 -10.34
CA LEU A 13 -12.03 25.13 -9.03
C LEU A 13 -11.68 23.65 -9.13
N THR A 14 -10.39 23.34 -9.31
CA THR A 14 -9.86 22.03 -9.00
C THR A 14 -9.91 21.88 -7.47
N LEU A 15 -10.97 21.25 -6.97
CA LEU A 15 -10.98 20.75 -5.60
C LEU A 15 -9.89 19.67 -5.51
N HIS A 16 -8.68 20.06 -5.16
CA HIS A 16 -7.74 19.15 -4.55
C HIS A 16 -8.33 18.88 -3.16
N ALA A 17 -8.90 17.70 -2.98
CA ALA A 17 -9.23 17.21 -1.66
C ALA A 17 -7.90 17.14 -0.88
N GLN A 18 -7.64 18.16 -0.09
CA GLN A 18 -6.50 18.21 0.81
C GLN A 18 -6.82 17.20 1.91
N VAL A 19 -6.37 15.96 1.70
CA VAL A 19 -6.45 14.91 2.73
C VAL A 19 -5.50 15.33 3.83
N ASP A 20 -6.03 15.58 5.03
CA ASP A 20 -5.19 15.84 6.20
C ASP A 20 -4.18 14.68 6.35
N PRO A 21 -2.87 14.91 6.19
CA PRO A 21 -1.87 13.85 6.27
C PRO A 21 -1.79 13.21 7.66
N LEU A 22 -2.36 13.86 8.69
CA LEU A 22 -2.38 13.38 10.07
C LEU A 22 -3.69 12.68 10.43
N GLU A 23 -4.69 12.64 9.54
CA GLU A 23 -5.94 11.96 9.81
C GLU A 23 -5.72 10.47 10.06
N GLY A 24 -6.12 10.00 11.24
CA GLY A 24 -6.02 8.60 11.65
C GLY A 24 -4.67 8.14 12.18
N VAL A 25 -3.59 8.88 11.97
CA VAL A 25 -2.28 8.60 12.60
C VAL A 25 -2.43 8.69 14.11
N TRP A 26 -1.86 7.72 14.85
CA TRP A 26 -1.98 7.58 16.32
C TRP A 26 -3.38 7.18 16.84
N GLN A 27 -4.33 6.89 15.96
CA GLN A 27 -5.69 6.50 16.35
C GLN A 27 -5.89 4.97 16.33
N GLY A 28 -4.83 4.20 16.52
CA GLY A 28 -4.87 2.74 16.54
C GLY A 28 -4.63 2.13 15.17
N TYR A 29 -4.90 0.82 15.05
CA TYR A 29 -4.55 0.04 13.87
C TYR A 29 -5.16 0.61 12.58
N ASP A 30 -6.45 0.93 12.58
CA ASP A 30 -7.14 1.35 11.35
C ASP A 30 -6.58 2.67 10.80
N GLY A 31 -6.29 3.63 11.69
CA GLY A 31 -5.67 4.89 11.30
C GLY A 31 -4.28 4.71 10.71
N GLU A 32 -3.44 3.92 11.37
CA GLU A 32 -2.10 3.59 10.87
C GLU A 32 -2.16 2.81 9.56
N TRP A 33 -3.08 1.86 9.43
CA TRP A 33 -3.22 1.10 8.19
C TRP A 33 -3.63 1.97 7.00
N VAL A 34 -4.56 2.90 7.20
CA VAL A 34 -4.93 3.87 6.16
C VAL A 34 -3.75 4.74 5.77
N HIS A 35 -2.97 5.22 6.75
CA HIS A 35 -1.77 6.03 6.50
C HIS A 35 -0.74 5.26 5.66
N VAL A 36 -0.35 4.07 6.10
CA VAL A 36 0.61 3.19 5.39
C VAL A 36 0.12 2.84 3.99
N SER A 37 -1.16 2.50 3.85
CA SER A 37 -1.76 2.15 2.57
C SER A 37 -1.68 3.30 1.56
N ARG A 38 -2.00 4.52 1.98
CA ARG A 38 -1.88 5.72 1.12
C ARG A 38 -0.44 5.94 0.67
N GLN A 39 0.53 5.84 1.59
CA GLN A 39 1.93 6.03 1.25
C GLN A 39 2.43 4.97 0.28
N LEU A 40 2.10 3.70 0.48
CA LEU A 40 2.48 2.61 -0.42
C LEU A 40 1.94 2.81 -1.83
N VAL A 41 0.65 3.14 -1.96
CA VAL A 41 0.03 3.39 -3.27
C VAL A 41 0.64 4.63 -3.94
N ALA A 42 0.75 5.73 -3.20
CA ALA A 42 1.32 6.97 -3.73
C ALA A 42 2.77 6.77 -4.22
N LEU A 43 3.59 6.02 -3.47
CA LEU A 43 4.96 5.71 -3.86
C LEU A 43 5.00 4.81 -5.10
N ALA A 44 4.17 3.77 -5.16
CA ALA A 44 4.08 2.88 -6.32
C ALA A 44 3.64 3.64 -7.59
N GLU A 45 2.71 4.59 -7.44
CA GLU A 45 2.27 5.46 -8.54
C GLU A 45 3.33 6.46 -8.99
N ALA A 46 4.11 7.00 -8.05
CA ALA A 46 5.20 7.95 -8.37
C ALA A 46 6.38 7.29 -9.11
N ILE A 47 6.62 6.00 -8.91
CA ILE A 47 7.70 5.28 -9.59
C ILE A 47 7.32 5.03 -11.06
N PRO A 48 8.09 5.51 -12.05
CA PRO A 48 7.83 5.28 -13.47
C PRO A 48 7.82 3.80 -13.84
N ALA A 49 7.03 3.41 -14.86
CA ALA A 49 6.85 2.01 -15.25
C ALA A 49 8.16 1.31 -15.62
N GLU A 50 9.09 2.01 -16.28
CA GLU A 50 10.41 1.50 -16.65
C GLU A 50 11.31 1.20 -15.45
N LYS A 51 10.98 1.73 -14.25
CA LYS A 51 11.69 1.45 -13.01
C LYS A 51 11.11 0.26 -12.22
N PHE A 52 10.04 -0.35 -12.69
CA PHE A 52 9.46 -1.53 -12.03
C PHE A 52 10.37 -2.77 -12.12
N ALA A 53 11.16 -2.89 -13.17
CA ALA A 53 12.16 -3.96 -13.31
C ALA A 53 13.50 -3.64 -12.61
N TRP A 54 13.70 -2.40 -12.14
CA TRP A 54 14.95 -2.00 -11.50
C TRP A 54 15.15 -2.70 -10.15
N ARG A 55 16.39 -3.10 -9.89
CA ARG A 55 16.86 -3.68 -8.62
C ARG A 55 18.26 -3.16 -8.29
N PRO A 56 18.61 -3.03 -7.00
CA PRO A 56 19.91 -2.47 -6.60
C PRO A 56 21.09 -3.39 -6.89
N ALA A 57 20.87 -4.72 -6.93
CA ALA A 57 21.90 -5.71 -7.23
C ALA A 57 21.27 -7.02 -7.72
N PRO A 58 22.05 -7.89 -8.41
CA PRO A 58 21.63 -9.25 -8.73
C PRO A 58 21.18 -10.02 -7.48
N GLY A 59 20.09 -10.77 -7.60
CA GLY A 59 19.54 -11.56 -6.50
C GLY A 59 18.65 -10.77 -5.51
N VAL A 60 18.66 -9.45 -5.57
CA VAL A 60 17.74 -8.60 -4.78
C VAL A 60 16.43 -8.40 -5.54
N ARG A 61 15.30 -8.34 -4.83
CA ARG A 61 13.99 -8.06 -5.44
C ARG A 61 14.00 -6.78 -6.26
N SER A 62 13.36 -6.79 -7.42
CA SER A 62 13.07 -5.58 -8.18
C SER A 62 11.95 -4.76 -7.51
N THR A 63 11.71 -3.55 -7.99
CA THR A 63 10.61 -2.70 -7.51
C THR A 63 9.26 -3.43 -7.59
N SER A 64 8.93 -4.03 -8.74
CA SER A 64 7.69 -4.81 -8.89
C SER A 64 7.63 -6.00 -7.95
N GLU A 65 8.73 -6.74 -7.79
CA GLU A 65 8.81 -7.88 -6.90
C GLU A 65 8.62 -7.48 -5.43
N VAL A 66 9.13 -6.32 -4.99
CA VAL A 66 8.89 -5.82 -3.62
C VAL A 66 7.42 -5.47 -3.41
N ILE A 67 6.79 -4.77 -4.35
CA ILE A 67 5.38 -4.40 -4.24
C ILE A 67 4.49 -5.65 -4.26
N MET A 68 4.76 -6.59 -5.15
CA MET A 68 4.04 -7.86 -5.19
C MET A 68 4.25 -8.68 -3.92
N HIS A 69 5.48 -8.67 -3.36
CA HIS A 69 5.76 -9.33 -2.09
C HIS A 69 4.89 -8.78 -0.94
N ILE A 70 4.74 -7.45 -0.86
CA ILE A 70 3.82 -6.83 0.12
C ILE A 70 2.40 -7.34 -0.11
N ALA A 71 1.90 -7.32 -1.34
CA ALA A 71 0.54 -7.72 -1.65
C ALA A 71 0.27 -9.20 -1.31
N LEU A 72 1.16 -10.08 -1.70
CA LEU A 72 1.03 -11.51 -1.43
C LEU A 72 1.16 -11.83 0.05
N ALA A 73 2.08 -11.17 0.75
CA ALA A 73 2.24 -11.33 2.19
C ALA A 73 1.02 -10.83 2.98
N ASN A 74 0.40 -9.72 2.56
CA ASN A 74 -0.83 -9.23 3.17
C ASN A 74 -1.92 -10.31 3.13
N PHE A 75 -2.18 -10.93 1.97
CA PHE A 75 -3.16 -12.00 1.84
C PHE A 75 -2.78 -13.25 2.64
N PHE A 76 -1.51 -13.65 2.61
CA PHE A 76 -1.03 -14.82 3.36
C PHE A 76 -1.20 -14.61 4.87
N LEU A 77 -0.71 -13.50 5.41
CA LEU A 77 -0.79 -13.20 6.85
C LEU A 77 -2.25 -13.02 7.28
N LEU A 78 -3.07 -12.39 6.44
CA LEU A 78 -4.50 -12.24 6.69
C LEU A 78 -5.21 -13.59 6.76
N SER A 79 -4.86 -14.55 5.90
CA SER A 79 -5.48 -15.88 5.89
C SER A 79 -5.30 -16.64 7.21
N VAL A 80 -4.23 -16.37 7.93
CA VAL A 80 -3.98 -16.94 9.26
C VAL A 80 -5.03 -16.48 10.28
N THR A 81 -5.63 -15.31 10.08
CA THR A 81 -6.68 -14.78 10.97
C THR A 81 -8.08 -15.35 10.68
N GLY A 82 -8.28 -16.01 9.52
CA GLY A 82 -9.52 -16.67 9.13
C GLY A 82 -10.01 -16.43 7.70
N PRO A 83 -9.84 -15.25 7.09
CA PRO A 83 -10.23 -15.03 5.70
C PRO A 83 -9.55 -16.01 4.73
N LYS A 84 -10.25 -16.41 3.68
CA LYS A 84 -9.66 -17.25 2.64
C LYS A 84 -8.73 -16.44 1.74
N MET A 85 -7.61 -17.04 1.36
CA MET A 85 -6.77 -16.47 0.30
C MET A 85 -7.54 -16.41 -1.03
N PRO A 86 -7.33 -15.37 -1.84
CA PRO A 86 -7.88 -15.32 -3.19
C PRO A 86 -7.44 -16.53 -4.03
N ALA A 87 -8.36 -17.08 -4.84
CA ALA A 87 -8.09 -18.28 -5.64
C ALA A 87 -6.96 -18.06 -6.67
N ASP A 88 -6.81 -16.86 -7.18
CA ASP A 88 -5.77 -16.47 -8.13
C ASP A 88 -4.35 -16.36 -7.50
N MET A 89 -4.25 -16.45 -6.18
CA MET A 89 -2.94 -16.60 -5.50
C MET A 89 -2.33 -18.00 -5.59
N SER A 90 -3.06 -18.98 -6.07
CA SER A 90 -2.56 -20.35 -6.21
C SER A 90 -1.48 -20.51 -7.28
N SER A 91 -1.31 -19.52 -8.14
CA SER A 91 -0.27 -19.54 -9.19
C SER A 91 1.12 -19.34 -8.59
N ALA A 92 1.99 -20.32 -8.78
CA ALA A 92 3.38 -20.22 -8.32
C ALA A 92 4.12 -19.07 -9.02
N GLY A 93 4.90 -18.33 -8.24
CA GLY A 93 5.81 -17.32 -8.79
C GLY A 93 5.18 -15.97 -9.15
N LEU A 94 3.97 -15.65 -8.67
CA LEU A 94 3.29 -14.36 -8.91
C LEU A 94 4.19 -13.14 -8.63
N GLU A 95 5.02 -13.22 -7.60
CA GLU A 95 5.98 -12.15 -7.26
C GLU A 95 6.92 -11.82 -8.44
N LYS A 96 7.26 -12.81 -9.27
CA LYS A 96 8.19 -12.66 -10.39
C LYS A 96 7.50 -12.51 -11.74
N THR A 97 6.27 -12.99 -11.88
CA THR A 97 5.55 -13.01 -13.16
C THR A 97 4.65 -11.80 -13.37
N VAL A 98 4.16 -11.19 -12.31
CA VAL A 98 3.37 -9.95 -12.36
C VAL A 98 4.32 -8.76 -12.25
N THR A 99 4.65 -8.14 -13.40
CA THR A 99 5.65 -7.08 -13.47
C THR A 99 5.13 -5.76 -14.05
N ALA A 100 4.01 -5.79 -14.76
CA ALA A 100 3.41 -4.60 -15.36
C ALA A 100 2.85 -3.65 -14.27
N LYS A 101 3.28 -2.40 -14.27
CA LYS A 101 2.90 -1.40 -13.24
C LYS A 101 1.41 -1.37 -12.90
N PRO A 102 0.47 -1.28 -13.88
CA PRO A 102 -0.95 -1.22 -13.54
C PRO A 102 -1.46 -2.47 -12.81
N GLU A 103 -0.92 -3.63 -13.17
CA GLU A 103 -1.30 -4.90 -12.56
C GLU A 103 -0.73 -5.04 -11.15
N VAL A 104 0.54 -4.69 -10.96
CA VAL A 104 1.21 -4.66 -9.66
C VAL A 104 0.48 -3.74 -8.69
N ILE A 105 0.11 -2.52 -9.13
CA ILE A 105 -0.66 -1.58 -8.29
C ILE A 105 -2.05 -2.14 -7.96
N ARG A 106 -2.73 -2.79 -8.90
CA ARG A 106 -4.02 -3.43 -8.65
C ARG A 106 -3.91 -4.54 -7.57
N TRP A 107 -2.88 -5.36 -7.61
CA TRP A 107 -2.61 -6.36 -6.59
C TRP A 107 -2.35 -5.74 -5.22
N LEU A 108 -1.54 -4.67 -5.18
CA LEU A 108 -1.28 -3.94 -3.96
C LEU A 108 -2.58 -3.40 -3.36
N GLN A 109 -3.34 -2.60 -4.10
CA GLN A 109 -4.61 -2.00 -3.63
C GLN A 109 -5.58 -3.05 -3.15
N ARG A 110 -5.79 -4.13 -3.90
CA ARG A 110 -6.67 -5.24 -3.54
C ARG A 110 -6.26 -5.87 -2.21
N SER A 111 -4.96 -6.04 -1.96
CA SER A 111 -4.46 -6.61 -0.71
C SER A 111 -4.64 -5.67 0.48
N LEU A 112 -4.40 -4.37 0.27
CA LEU A 112 -4.60 -3.34 1.29
C LEU A 112 -6.07 -3.22 1.72
N ASP A 113 -6.99 -3.24 0.76
CA ASP A 113 -8.44 -3.20 0.99
C ASP A 113 -8.94 -4.46 1.71
N ALA A 114 -8.39 -5.63 1.37
CA ALA A 114 -8.72 -6.88 2.04
C ALA A 114 -8.36 -6.84 3.52
N VAL A 115 -7.17 -6.35 3.87
CA VAL A 115 -6.74 -6.20 5.27
C VAL A 115 -7.63 -5.21 6.01
N LYS A 116 -7.88 -4.03 5.41
CA LYS A 116 -8.77 -3.00 5.98
C LYS A 116 -10.16 -3.56 6.29
N SER A 117 -10.77 -4.20 5.29
CA SER A 117 -12.13 -4.73 5.42
C SER A 117 -12.22 -5.85 6.46
N ALA A 118 -11.22 -6.71 6.51
CA ALA A 118 -11.18 -7.80 7.48
C ALA A 118 -11.01 -7.30 8.91
N HIS A 119 -10.12 -6.30 9.13
CA HIS A 119 -9.93 -5.73 10.47
C HIS A 119 -11.18 -5.02 10.97
N ALA A 120 -11.84 -4.23 10.13
CA ALA A 120 -13.09 -3.55 10.47
C ALA A 120 -14.24 -4.50 10.86
N GLY A 121 -14.19 -5.75 10.38
CA GLY A 121 -15.18 -6.78 10.72
C GLY A 121 -14.87 -7.59 11.99
N ILE A 122 -13.72 -7.38 12.64
CA ILE A 122 -13.33 -8.17 13.82
C ILE A 122 -14.07 -7.70 15.06
N LYS A 123 -14.60 -8.66 15.82
CA LYS A 123 -15.13 -8.36 17.15
C LYS A 123 -13.97 -8.19 18.14
N PRO A 124 -14.03 -7.22 19.06
CA PRO A 124 -12.94 -6.97 20.01
C PRO A 124 -12.47 -8.20 20.79
N GLY A 125 -13.38 -9.11 21.13
CA GLY A 125 -13.04 -10.36 21.82
C GLY A 125 -12.22 -11.35 20.98
N ASP A 126 -12.31 -11.26 19.64
CA ASP A 126 -11.60 -12.17 18.73
C ASP A 126 -10.13 -11.76 18.53
N LEU A 127 -9.74 -10.52 18.86
CA LEU A 127 -8.37 -10.04 18.72
C LEU A 127 -7.36 -10.88 19.52
N LYS A 128 -7.77 -11.43 20.67
CA LYS A 128 -6.93 -12.27 21.52
C LYS A 128 -6.96 -13.76 21.16
N ARG A 129 -7.79 -14.14 20.18
CA ARG A 129 -7.90 -15.54 19.74
C ARG A 129 -6.54 -16.03 19.22
N ALA A 130 -6.13 -17.21 19.72
CA ALA A 130 -4.91 -17.87 19.27
C ALA A 130 -5.08 -18.37 17.83
N VAL A 131 -4.03 -18.21 17.04
CA VAL A 131 -3.90 -18.69 15.65
C VAL A 131 -2.56 -19.38 15.46
N GLN A 132 -2.45 -20.25 14.47
CA GLN A 132 -1.21 -20.93 14.12
C GLN A 132 -0.64 -20.37 12.83
N ILE A 133 0.63 -20.03 12.85
CA ILE A 133 1.39 -19.69 11.65
C ILE A 133 2.67 -20.53 11.64
N GLU A 134 2.79 -21.43 10.67
CA GLU A 134 3.85 -22.43 10.60
C GLU A 134 3.94 -23.22 11.92
N LYS A 135 5.09 -23.13 12.63
CA LYS A 135 5.33 -23.82 13.91
C LYS A 135 5.15 -22.90 15.13
N ARG A 136 4.50 -21.76 14.98
CA ARG A 136 4.37 -20.73 16.03
C ARG A 136 2.90 -20.47 16.33
N THR A 137 2.62 -20.23 17.60
CA THR A 137 1.34 -19.69 18.04
C THR A 137 1.42 -18.16 18.05
N ALA A 138 0.42 -17.51 17.49
CA ALA A 138 0.25 -16.05 17.49
C ALA A 138 -1.17 -15.72 17.98
N THR A 139 -1.52 -14.46 18.02
CA THR A 139 -2.88 -13.97 18.25
C THR A 139 -3.34 -13.20 17.02
N VAL A 140 -4.64 -13.03 16.86
CA VAL A 140 -5.20 -12.27 15.74
C VAL A 140 -4.64 -10.84 15.70
N ASP A 141 -4.62 -10.11 16.83
CA ASP A 141 -4.00 -8.78 16.91
C ASP A 141 -2.50 -8.80 16.59
N GLY A 142 -1.78 -9.83 17.04
CA GLY A 142 -0.38 -10.02 16.69
C GLY A 142 -0.16 -10.21 15.19
N MET A 143 -1.08 -10.87 14.49
CA MET A 143 -1.02 -11.02 13.03
C MET A 143 -1.26 -9.68 12.32
N TYR A 144 -2.23 -8.86 12.77
CA TYR A 144 -2.44 -7.54 12.22
C TYR A 144 -1.24 -6.61 12.48
N LEU A 145 -0.66 -6.67 13.68
CA LEU A 145 0.58 -5.95 13.96
C LEU A 145 1.70 -6.40 13.00
N ARG A 146 1.83 -7.70 12.73
CA ARG A 146 2.83 -8.21 11.77
C ARG A 146 2.56 -7.72 10.35
N ILE A 147 1.31 -7.64 9.91
CA ILE A 147 0.94 -7.14 8.59
C ILE A 147 1.44 -5.69 8.40
N ILE A 148 1.14 -4.80 9.35
CA ILE A 148 1.53 -3.39 9.24
C ILE A 148 3.04 -3.19 9.35
N VAL A 149 3.70 -3.92 10.23
CA VAL A 149 5.17 -3.88 10.36
C VAL A 149 5.84 -4.36 9.07
N HIS A 150 5.38 -5.48 8.50
CA HIS A 150 5.93 -6.01 7.25
C HIS A 150 5.73 -5.04 6.07
N ALA A 151 4.56 -4.42 5.97
CA ALA A 151 4.28 -3.41 4.96
C ALA A 151 5.23 -2.20 5.09
N ASN A 152 5.49 -1.74 6.31
CA ASN A 152 6.43 -0.64 6.58
C ASN A 152 7.91 -1.02 6.34
N GLU A 153 8.33 -2.24 6.67
CA GLU A 153 9.67 -2.75 6.36
C GLU A 153 9.96 -2.60 4.85
N HIS A 154 9.01 -3.04 4.03
CA HIS A 154 9.15 -2.98 2.57
C HIS A 154 8.85 -1.59 1.99
N MET A 155 8.03 -0.77 2.62
CA MET A 155 7.87 0.63 2.24
C MET A 155 9.20 1.38 2.39
N GLY A 156 9.93 1.17 3.48
CA GLY A 156 11.27 1.72 3.66
C GLY A 156 12.24 1.28 2.55
N GLN A 157 12.17 0.02 2.14
CA GLN A 157 12.95 -0.49 1.00
C GLN A 157 12.55 0.21 -0.31
N LEU A 158 11.27 0.38 -0.60
CA LEU A 158 10.80 1.10 -1.80
C LEU A 158 11.18 2.58 -1.80
N VAL A 159 11.16 3.24 -0.64
CA VAL A 159 11.66 4.62 -0.48
C VAL A 159 13.13 4.71 -0.86
N ALA A 160 13.95 3.76 -0.40
CA ALA A 160 15.36 3.70 -0.80
C ALA A 160 15.50 3.50 -2.31
N TYR A 161 14.73 2.59 -2.91
CA TYR A 161 14.75 2.34 -4.36
C TYR A 161 14.33 3.58 -5.15
N ALA A 162 13.27 4.26 -4.75
CA ALA A 162 12.81 5.50 -5.37
C ALA A 162 13.94 6.56 -5.37
N ARG A 163 14.51 6.83 -4.20
CA ARG A 163 15.59 7.83 -4.04
C ARG A 163 16.84 7.48 -4.85
N MET A 164 17.24 6.22 -4.92
CA MET A 164 18.34 5.74 -5.75
C MET A 164 18.10 5.97 -7.25
N ASN A 165 16.84 6.11 -7.66
CA ASN A 165 16.42 6.42 -9.02
C ASN A 165 16.03 7.90 -9.21
N GLY A 166 16.37 8.79 -8.25
CA GLY A 166 16.05 10.22 -8.34
C GLY A 166 14.59 10.58 -8.13
N ILE A 167 13.79 9.65 -7.58
CA ILE A 167 12.36 9.84 -7.34
C ILE A 167 12.16 10.24 -5.88
N VAL A 168 11.56 11.41 -5.66
CA VAL A 168 11.19 11.89 -4.32
C VAL A 168 9.86 11.25 -3.91
N PRO A 169 9.75 10.63 -2.72
CA PRO A 169 8.47 10.15 -2.23
C PRO A 169 7.45 11.30 -2.13
N PRO A 170 6.18 11.11 -2.57
CA PRO A 170 5.19 12.20 -2.65
C PRO A 170 4.99 13.00 -1.36
N TRP A 171 5.08 12.34 -0.21
CA TRP A 171 4.96 13.01 1.11
C TRP A 171 6.21 13.79 1.53
N SER A 172 7.31 13.70 0.79
CA SER A 172 8.54 14.47 1.02
C SER A 172 8.66 15.68 0.10
N GLU A 173 7.74 15.86 -0.86
CA GLU A 173 7.69 17.02 -1.74
C GLU A 173 7.28 18.24 -0.91
N GLY A 174 8.22 19.20 -0.72
CA GLY A 174 8.04 20.41 0.09
C GLY A 174 8.79 20.43 1.43
N GLY A 175 9.43 19.32 1.84
CA GLY A 175 10.19 19.24 3.10
C GLY A 175 11.71 19.30 2.97
N ALA A 176 12.25 19.41 1.78
CA ALA A 176 13.70 19.54 1.56
C ALA A 176 14.08 21.00 1.43
N LYS A 177 14.29 21.67 2.55
CA LYS A 177 15.15 22.87 2.66
C LYS A 177 16.12 22.68 3.81
#